data_c00be1469da6b84ab3f73bce1301ddc0
#
_entry.id   c00be1469da6b84ab3f73bce1301ddc0
#
_cell.length_a   1.000
_cell.length_b   1.000
_cell.length_c   1.000
_cell.angle_alpha   90.00
_cell.angle_beta   90.00
_cell.angle_gamma   90.00
#
_symmetry.space_group_name_H-M   'P 1'
#
loop_
_entity.id
_entity.type
_entity.pdbx_description
1 polymer ?
#
loop_
_entity_poly.entity_id
_entity_poly.type
_entity_poly.pdbx_seq_one_letter_code
_entity_poly.pdbx_strand_id
1 'polypeptide(L)'
;MLDVLIKNANIIDGTGKPAYKGSIGISGGKLVMADGSEEATAVIDASGKYVSPGWIDAHSHGDLILGSEDAHLFKTTQGVTTELTGQCGLSMAPVMPENLAAVQNMLSMGTTWFPDDMKNWSSFARFLDYADQQKLTANAKMYIGHSSLRIAVMGMANRPATDAELDRMKGILREAMEDGAAGFSTGLIYTPSCYAEEKEIIELAKVIAPFNGIYASHMRNESDKIVEAVEETINVGRQAGVLVDISHHKMLGKPNWGKQKQTLALMHKARDEGIPVICDQYPYTCNMTTLN
;
A
#
# COMPACT_ATOMS: atom_id res chain seq x y z
N MET A 1 33.02 12.14 14.75
CA MET A 1 32.31 11.41 15.83
C MET A 1 30.95 11.01 15.26
N LEU A 2 30.57 9.74 15.35
CA LEU A 2 29.26 9.24 14.92
C LEU A 2 28.18 9.55 15.97
N ASP A 3 26.92 9.63 15.55
CA ASP A 3 25.80 9.69 16.49
C ASP A 3 25.60 8.33 17.16
N VAL A 4 25.63 7.25 16.34
CA VAL A 4 25.55 5.85 16.82
C VAL A 4 26.56 4.98 16.07
N LEU A 5 27.21 4.08 16.81
CA LEU A 5 28.00 3.00 16.25
C LEU A 5 27.38 1.65 16.65
N ILE A 6 26.99 0.85 15.67
CA ILE A 6 26.54 -0.54 15.86
C ILE A 6 27.69 -1.45 15.43
N LYS A 7 28.31 -2.18 16.37
CA LYS A 7 29.49 -3.00 16.11
C LYS A 7 29.24 -4.49 16.32
N ASN A 8 30.11 -5.30 15.71
CA ASN A 8 30.13 -6.77 15.83
C ASN A 8 28.86 -7.47 15.30
N ALA A 9 28.12 -6.83 14.40
CA ALA A 9 26.85 -7.33 13.89
C ALA A 9 27.03 -8.41 12.80
N ASN A 10 26.01 -9.26 12.64
CA ASN A 10 25.75 -9.97 11.39
C ASN A 10 24.85 -9.08 10.53
N ILE A 11 25.39 -8.46 9.49
CA ILE A 11 24.68 -7.49 8.66
C ILE A 11 23.92 -8.20 7.54
N ILE A 12 22.62 -7.89 7.41
CA ILE A 12 21.76 -8.24 6.30
C ILE A 12 21.45 -6.94 5.57
N ASP A 13 22.01 -6.73 4.39
CA ASP A 13 21.96 -5.46 3.67
C ASP A 13 20.80 -5.34 2.66
N GLY A 14 19.92 -6.34 2.59
CA GLY A 14 18.78 -6.36 1.66
C GLY A 14 19.12 -6.75 0.22
N THR A 15 20.38 -7.05 -0.11
CA THR A 15 20.80 -7.44 -1.48
C THR A 15 20.49 -8.90 -1.84
N GLY A 16 19.99 -9.70 -0.89
CA GLY A 16 19.81 -11.16 -1.04
C GLY A 16 21.07 -11.98 -0.85
N LYS A 17 22.22 -11.35 -0.57
CA LYS A 17 23.46 -12.04 -0.23
C LYS A 17 23.42 -12.58 1.20
N PRO A 18 24.24 -13.62 1.53
CA PRO A 18 24.39 -14.07 2.91
C PRO A 18 24.82 -12.94 3.84
N ALA A 19 24.38 -13.00 5.10
CA ALA A 19 24.81 -12.05 6.13
C ALA A 19 26.34 -12.09 6.30
N TYR A 20 26.93 -10.93 6.56
CA TYR A 20 28.37 -10.79 6.81
C TYR A 20 28.65 -10.07 8.13
N LYS A 21 29.81 -10.28 8.71
CA LYS A 21 30.27 -9.59 9.92
C LYS A 21 30.69 -8.17 9.59
N GLY A 22 30.26 -7.21 10.40
CA GLY A 22 30.63 -5.81 10.20
C GLY A 22 30.08 -4.87 11.27
N SER A 23 30.35 -3.59 11.03
CA SER A 23 29.86 -2.49 11.85
C SER A 23 29.17 -1.44 10.95
N ILE A 24 28.24 -0.70 11.53
CA ILE A 24 27.51 0.37 10.83
C ILE A 24 27.53 1.60 11.72
N GLY A 25 27.89 2.74 11.15
CA GLY A 25 27.76 4.04 11.77
C GLY A 25 26.49 4.76 11.37
N ILE A 26 26.03 5.66 12.21
CA ILE A 26 24.97 6.64 11.90
C ILE A 26 25.55 8.02 12.17
N SER A 27 25.43 8.93 11.22
CA SER A 27 25.87 10.32 11.34
C SER A 27 24.91 11.25 10.60
N GLY A 28 24.33 12.22 11.29
CA GLY A 28 23.39 13.16 10.74
C GLY A 28 22.16 12.48 10.10
N GLY A 29 21.65 11.41 10.70
CA GLY A 29 20.50 10.63 10.22
C GLY A 29 20.80 9.74 9.00
N LYS A 30 22.07 9.57 8.61
CA LYS A 30 22.47 8.73 7.47
C LYS A 30 23.34 7.57 7.93
N LEU A 31 23.18 6.42 7.25
CA LEU A 31 24.06 5.28 7.41
C LEU A 31 25.42 5.59 6.78
N VAL A 32 26.49 5.23 7.50
CA VAL A 32 27.86 5.30 7.02
C VAL A 32 28.56 3.99 7.29
N MET A 33 29.52 3.63 6.43
CA MET A 33 30.36 2.46 6.67
C MET A 33 31.26 2.71 7.88
N ALA A 34 31.40 1.71 8.74
CA ALA A 34 32.22 1.78 9.93
C ALA A 34 33.01 0.47 10.09
N ASP A 35 34.21 0.54 10.68
CA ASP A 35 35.01 -0.63 11.00
C ASP A 35 34.88 -1.06 12.48
N GLY A 36 34.22 -0.26 13.30
CA GLY A 36 33.97 -0.52 14.72
C GLY A 36 34.97 0.12 15.67
N SER A 37 35.94 0.90 15.15
CA SER A 37 36.92 1.67 15.94
C SER A 37 36.54 3.13 16.15
N GLU A 38 35.52 3.61 15.44
CA GLU A 38 35.10 5.01 15.42
C GLU A 38 34.54 5.45 16.79
N GLU A 39 34.81 6.70 17.15
CA GLU A 39 34.15 7.36 18.27
C GLU A 39 32.69 7.68 17.94
N ALA A 40 31.78 7.37 18.86
CA ALA A 40 30.35 7.63 18.73
C ALA A 40 29.75 8.09 20.06
N THR A 41 28.66 8.89 19.95
CA THR A 41 27.88 9.32 21.12
C THR A 41 27.18 8.12 21.78
N ALA A 42 26.71 7.16 21.00
CA ALA A 42 26.14 5.90 21.48
C ALA A 42 26.79 4.70 20.77
N VAL A 43 27.12 3.66 21.53
CA VAL A 43 27.67 2.41 20.99
C VAL A 43 26.76 1.26 21.35
N ILE A 44 26.38 0.49 20.33
CA ILE A 44 25.57 -0.73 20.45
C ILE A 44 26.46 -1.92 20.08
N ASP A 45 26.75 -2.79 21.03
CA ASP A 45 27.40 -4.07 20.73
C ASP A 45 26.33 -5.08 20.27
N ALA A 46 26.34 -5.41 18.98
CA ALA A 46 25.44 -6.35 18.33
C ALA A 46 26.06 -7.74 18.17
N SER A 47 27.01 -8.12 19.04
CA SER A 47 27.61 -9.44 19.04
C SER A 47 26.56 -10.55 19.10
N GLY A 48 26.59 -11.46 18.14
CA GLY A 48 25.62 -12.57 18.00
C GLY A 48 24.24 -12.16 17.47
N LYS A 49 24.00 -10.86 17.22
CA LYS A 49 22.73 -10.34 16.68
C LYS A 49 22.84 -10.08 15.19
N TYR A 50 21.67 -9.96 14.56
CA TYR A 50 21.53 -9.49 13.19
C TYR A 50 21.12 -8.04 13.15
N VAL A 51 21.64 -7.30 12.19
CA VAL A 51 21.26 -5.91 11.90
C VAL A 51 20.80 -5.86 10.44
N SER A 52 19.63 -5.33 10.22
CA SER A 52 19.02 -5.14 8.89
C SER A 52 18.47 -3.72 8.76
N PRO A 53 18.18 -3.25 7.53
CA PRO A 53 17.28 -2.11 7.34
C PRO A 53 15.95 -2.37 8.04
N GLY A 54 15.25 -1.30 8.42
CA GLY A 54 13.88 -1.41 8.92
C GLY A 54 12.96 -2.07 7.88
N TRP A 55 12.02 -2.86 8.36
CA TRP A 55 11.08 -3.56 7.48
C TRP A 55 10.11 -2.58 6.82
N ILE A 56 9.76 -2.86 5.57
CA ILE A 56 8.70 -2.17 4.83
C ILE A 56 7.47 -3.08 4.83
N ASP A 57 6.39 -2.65 5.46
CA ASP A 57 5.10 -3.30 5.34
C ASP A 57 4.44 -2.82 4.04
N ALA A 58 4.43 -3.68 3.04
CA ALA A 58 3.95 -3.35 1.71
C ALA A 58 2.41 -3.30 1.62
N HIS A 59 1.69 -3.81 2.63
CA HIS A 59 0.23 -3.83 2.64
C HIS A 59 -0.32 -3.53 4.03
N SER A 60 -0.77 -2.30 4.23
CA SER A 60 -1.29 -1.82 5.51
C SER A 60 -2.53 -0.95 5.34
N HIS A 61 -3.34 -0.91 6.39
CA HIS A 61 -4.44 0.03 6.58
C HIS A 61 -4.15 0.98 7.76
N GLY A 62 -2.87 1.29 8.01
CA GLY A 62 -2.44 2.17 9.08
C GLY A 62 -2.95 3.60 8.97
N ASP A 63 -3.32 4.05 7.76
CA ASP A 63 -3.98 5.33 7.53
C ASP A 63 -5.32 5.45 8.26
N LEU A 64 -6.03 4.35 8.49
CA LEU A 64 -7.31 4.33 9.19
C LEU A 64 -7.21 4.60 10.69
N ILE A 65 -6.02 4.54 11.26
CA ILE A 65 -5.76 4.75 12.69
C ILE A 65 -4.73 5.85 12.96
N LEU A 66 -4.45 6.67 11.96
CA LEU A 66 -3.32 7.60 11.92
C LEU A 66 -3.28 8.60 13.08
N GLY A 67 -4.41 8.96 13.66
CA GLY A 67 -4.50 9.88 14.81
C GLY A 67 -4.65 9.19 16.16
N SER A 68 -4.57 7.87 16.24
CA SER A 68 -4.63 7.19 17.54
C SER A 68 -3.26 7.28 18.25
N GLU A 69 -3.29 7.37 19.59
CA GLU A 69 -2.08 7.56 20.42
C GLU A 69 -1.06 6.41 20.23
N ASP A 70 -1.55 5.19 19.99
CA ASP A 70 -0.75 3.99 19.78
C ASP A 70 -0.65 3.59 18.29
N ALA A 71 -1.00 4.52 17.37
CA ALA A 71 -0.92 4.26 15.94
C ALA A 71 0.49 3.78 15.57
N HIS A 72 0.53 2.68 14.85
CA HIS A 72 1.77 2.07 14.35
C HIS A 72 2.72 1.48 15.42
N LEU A 73 2.50 1.65 16.72
CA LEU A 73 3.39 1.13 17.76
C LEU A 73 3.55 -0.40 17.66
N PHE A 74 2.47 -1.13 17.39
CA PHE A 74 2.50 -2.59 17.18
C PHE A 74 3.32 -3.00 15.95
N LYS A 75 3.52 -2.11 14.99
CA LYS A 75 4.38 -2.31 13.80
C LYS A 75 5.84 -2.02 14.12
N THR A 76 6.11 -0.86 14.71
CA THR A 76 7.48 -0.43 15.02
C THR A 76 8.15 -1.33 16.05
N THR A 77 7.40 -1.88 17.01
CA THR A 77 7.91 -2.88 17.97
C THR A 77 8.32 -4.20 17.30
N GLN A 78 7.89 -4.45 16.06
CA GLN A 78 8.31 -5.59 15.23
C GLN A 78 9.38 -5.22 14.19
N GLY A 79 9.89 -3.97 14.23
CA GLY A 79 10.94 -3.48 13.34
C GLY A 79 10.44 -2.92 12.02
N VAL A 80 9.14 -2.71 11.83
CA VAL A 80 8.58 -2.00 10.68
C VAL A 80 8.86 -0.52 10.83
N THR A 81 9.48 0.10 9.82
CA THR A 81 9.83 1.52 9.79
C THR A 81 9.15 2.29 8.68
N THR A 82 8.49 1.58 7.76
CA THR A 82 7.75 2.17 6.64
C THR A 82 6.54 1.32 6.31
N GLU A 83 5.42 1.96 6.03
CA GLU A 83 4.16 1.31 5.64
C GLU A 83 3.64 1.85 4.32
N LEU A 84 3.09 0.98 3.47
CA LEU A 84 2.29 1.35 2.31
C LEU A 84 0.82 1.20 2.67
N THR A 85 0.11 2.32 2.78
CA THR A 85 -1.29 2.39 3.22
C THR A 85 -2.23 2.82 2.09
N GLY A 86 -3.52 2.97 2.37
CA GLY A 86 -4.51 3.27 1.32
C GLY A 86 -4.78 2.08 0.41
N GLN A 87 -4.68 0.88 0.94
CA GLN A 87 -4.83 -0.39 0.23
C GLN A 87 -6.30 -0.78 0.01
N CYS A 88 -6.54 -1.81 -0.81
CA CYS A 88 -7.85 -2.41 -1.06
C CYS A 88 -8.93 -1.42 -1.55
N GLY A 89 -8.52 -0.36 -2.24
CA GLY A 89 -9.43 0.67 -2.73
C GLY A 89 -9.92 1.64 -1.66
N LEU A 90 -9.36 1.58 -0.46
CA LEU A 90 -9.76 2.37 0.70
C LEU A 90 -8.66 3.38 1.02
N SER A 91 -8.97 4.67 0.99
CA SER A 91 -8.08 5.73 1.44
C SER A 91 -8.85 6.81 2.18
N MET A 92 -8.18 7.48 3.13
CA MET A 92 -8.78 8.53 3.94
C MET A 92 -9.10 9.80 3.13
N ALA A 93 -8.51 9.97 1.96
CA ALA A 93 -8.77 11.05 1.01
C ALA A 93 -8.85 10.49 -0.43
N PRO A 94 -9.57 11.16 -1.35
CA PRO A 94 -10.31 12.43 -1.18
C PRO A 94 -11.67 12.26 -0.49
N VAL A 95 -12.10 13.27 0.25
CA VAL A 95 -13.42 13.34 0.88
C VAL A 95 -14.13 14.62 0.46
N MET A 96 -15.17 14.52 -0.34
CA MET A 96 -16.03 15.66 -0.63
C MET A 96 -17.04 15.85 0.51
N PRO A 97 -17.28 17.10 0.98
CA PRO A 97 -18.15 17.35 2.14
C PRO A 97 -19.53 16.71 2.01
N GLU A 98 -20.11 16.73 0.82
CA GLU A 98 -21.42 16.14 0.51
C GLU A 98 -21.44 14.61 0.60
N ASN A 99 -20.27 13.97 0.50
CA ASN A 99 -20.10 12.51 0.51
C ASN A 99 -19.43 11.98 1.80
N LEU A 100 -19.19 12.84 2.80
CA LEU A 100 -18.50 12.49 4.04
C LEU A 100 -19.09 11.23 4.71
N ALA A 101 -20.42 11.19 4.87
CA ALA A 101 -21.07 10.06 5.51
C ALA A 101 -20.89 8.74 4.74
N ALA A 102 -20.85 8.79 3.41
CA ALA A 102 -20.63 7.61 2.57
C ALA A 102 -19.19 7.10 2.73
N VAL A 103 -18.20 8.00 2.77
CA VAL A 103 -16.79 7.62 3.00
C VAL A 103 -16.61 7.03 4.40
N GLN A 104 -17.16 7.67 5.45
CA GLN A 104 -17.10 7.16 6.81
C GLN A 104 -17.74 5.78 6.94
N ASN A 105 -18.90 5.57 6.30
CA ASN A 105 -19.56 4.27 6.28
C ASN A 105 -18.68 3.20 5.60
N MET A 106 -18.06 3.52 4.46
CA MET A 106 -17.14 2.61 3.78
C MET A 106 -15.93 2.27 4.66
N LEU A 107 -15.30 3.28 5.28
CA LEU A 107 -14.10 3.09 6.11
C LEU A 107 -14.40 2.47 7.48
N SER A 108 -15.67 2.43 7.90
CA SER A 108 -16.08 1.84 9.19
C SER A 108 -15.77 0.34 9.32
N MET A 109 -15.45 -0.31 8.22
CA MET A 109 -14.94 -1.69 8.20
C MET A 109 -13.57 -1.83 8.90
N GLY A 110 -12.75 -0.77 8.92
CA GLY A 110 -11.40 -0.78 9.50
C GLY A 110 -11.20 0.19 10.65
N THR A 111 -12.09 1.16 10.84
CA THR A 111 -12.00 2.14 11.91
C THR A 111 -13.37 2.64 12.36
N THR A 112 -13.48 3.00 13.63
CA THR A 112 -14.62 3.78 14.16
C THR A 112 -14.18 5.21 14.50
N TRP A 113 -12.92 5.54 14.26
CA TRP A 113 -12.34 6.84 14.54
C TRP A 113 -12.32 7.69 13.26
N PHE A 114 -12.99 8.82 13.32
CA PHE A 114 -13.05 9.80 12.23
C PHE A 114 -12.81 11.19 12.82
N PRO A 115 -11.68 11.82 12.50
CA PRO A 115 -11.40 13.15 13.00
C PRO A 115 -12.36 14.19 12.37
N ASP A 116 -12.70 15.21 13.14
CA ASP A 116 -13.60 16.29 12.69
C ASP A 116 -13.08 17.01 11.44
N ASP A 117 -11.77 17.00 11.23
CA ASP A 117 -11.10 17.61 10.09
C ASP A 117 -11.28 16.84 8.79
N MET A 118 -11.72 15.60 8.84
CA MET A 118 -11.92 14.73 7.66
C MET A 118 -12.80 15.40 6.57
N LYS A 119 -13.76 16.21 6.97
CA LYS A 119 -14.62 17.01 6.04
C LYS A 119 -13.85 17.98 5.15
N ASN A 120 -12.60 18.30 5.51
CA ASN A 120 -11.74 19.24 4.80
C ASN A 120 -10.78 18.55 3.82
N TRP A 121 -10.72 17.20 3.78
CA TRP A 121 -9.76 16.43 2.98
C TRP A 121 -10.23 16.22 1.54
N SER A 122 -10.68 17.30 0.89
CA SER A 122 -11.14 17.24 -0.50
C SER A 122 -10.02 16.96 -1.52
N SER A 123 -8.73 17.09 -1.12
CA SER A 123 -7.56 16.70 -1.88
C SER A 123 -6.61 15.86 -1.01
N PHE A 124 -5.69 15.16 -1.67
CA PHE A 124 -4.68 14.38 -0.99
C PHE A 124 -3.69 15.27 -0.21
N ALA A 125 -3.31 16.44 -0.75
CA ALA A 125 -2.46 17.40 -0.04
C ALA A 125 -3.05 17.80 1.31
N ARG A 126 -4.35 18.09 1.39
CA ARG A 126 -5.00 18.45 2.66
C ARG A 126 -4.95 17.33 3.70
N PHE A 127 -5.06 16.10 3.24
CA PHE A 127 -4.89 14.95 4.13
C PHE A 127 -3.43 14.81 4.56
N LEU A 128 -2.45 15.03 3.68
CA LEU A 128 -1.03 15.00 4.03
C LEU A 128 -0.69 16.10 5.05
N ASP A 129 -1.23 17.31 4.91
CA ASP A 129 -1.07 18.40 5.89
C ASP A 129 -1.56 17.98 7.29
N TYR A 130 -2.64 17.21 7.35
CA TYR A 130 -3.12 16.63 8.60
C TYR A 130 -2.18 15.51 9.10
N ALA A 131 -1.77 14.61 8.21
CA ALA A 131 -0.91 13.48 8.56
C ALA A 131 0.45 13.93 9.11
N ASP A 132 1.03 14.99 8.55
CA ASP A 132 2.31 15.57 8.98
C ASP A 132 2.25 16.16 10.40
N GLN A 133 1.06 16.50 10.89
CA GLN A 133 0.86 16.97 12.25
C GLN A 133 0.75 15.81 13.26
N GLN A 134 0.58 14.58 12.79
CA GLN A 134 0.50 13.40 13.63
C GLN A 134 1.91 12.92 14.00
N LYS A 135 2.05 12.40 15.22
CA LYS A 135 3.32 11.80 15.69
C LYS A 135 3.42 10.36 15.21
N LEU A 136 3.73 10.17 13.93
CA LEU A 136 3.93 8.85 13.37
C LEU A 136 5.23 8.22 13.88
N THR A 137 5.18 6.96 14.28
CA THR A 137 6.35 6.19 14.68
C THR A 137 7.02 5.46 13.52
N ALA A 138 6.35 5.38 12.37
CA ALA A 138 6.85 4.82 11.11
C ALA A 138 6.62 5.82 9.97
N ASN A 139 7.41 5.73 8.90
CA ASN A 139 7.12 6.44 7.67
C ASN A 139 5.88 5.83 7.00
N ALA A 140 5.07 6.65 6.33
CA ALA A 140 3.94 6.20 5.55
C ALA A 140 4.05 6.67 4.10
N LYS A 141 3.71 5.79 3.16
CA LYS A 141 3.49 6.10 1.75
C LYS A 141 2.11 5.57 1.39
N MET A 142 1.29 6.38 0.73
CA MET A 142 -0.14 6.10 0.62
C MET A 142 -0.59 5.98 -0.83
N TYR A 143 -1.45 5.00 -1.10
CA TYR A 143 -2.21 4.88 -2.35
C TYR A 143 -3.48 5.72 -2.29
N ILE A 144 -3.99 6.08 -3.45
CA ILE A 144 -5.34 6.59 -3.60
C ILE A 144 -6.29 5.42 -3.87
N GLY A 145 -7.27 5.25 -3.01
CA GLY A 145 -8.24 4.18 -3.11
C GLY A 145 -9.33 4.45 -4.15
N HIS A 146 -9.62 3.46 -4.99
CA HIS A 146 -10.64 3.54 -6.02
C HIS A 146 -12.04 3.80 -5.47
N SER A 147 -12.41 3.13 -4.36
CA SER A 147 -13.70 3.37 -3.71
C SER A 147 -13.83 4.82 -3.24
N SER A 148 -12.75 5.38 -2.67
CA SER A 148 -12.70 6.78 -2.24
C SER A 148 -12.85 7.74 -3.42
N LEU A 149 -12.19 7.47 -4.57
CA LEU A 149 -12.35 8.24 -5.80
C LEU A 149 -13.78 8.19 -6.33
N ARG A 150 -14.36 6.99 -6.42
CA ARG A 150 -15.74 6.82 -6.89
C ARG A 150 -16.72 7.56 -6.00
N ILE A 151 -16.60 7.44 -4.69
CA ILE A 151 -17.47 8.14 -3.74
C ILE A 151 -17.33 9.65 -3.88
N ALA A 152 -16.11 10.16 -4.04
CA ALA A 152 -15.87 11.60 -4.21
C ALA A 152 -16.53 12.18 -5.47
N VAL A 153 -16.70 11.38 -6.53
CA VAL A 153 -17.21 11.87 -7.82
C VAL A 153 -18.65 11.49 -8.06
N MET A 154 -19.10 10.30 -7.65
CA MET A 154 -20.41 9.74 -8.01
C MET A 154 -21.13 9.07 -6.84
N GLY A 155 -20.62 9.20 -5.60
CA GLY A 155 -21.18 8.57 -4.42
C GLY A 155 -21.17 7.04 -4.52
N MET A 156 -22.20 6.40 -3.97
CA MET A 156 -22.37 4.95 -3.95
C MET A 156 -23.13 4.40 -5.18
N ALA A 157 -23.09 5.10 -6.32
CA ALA A 157 -23.85 4.73 -7.51
C ALA A 157 -23.49 3.32 -8.01
N ASN A 158 -24.51 2.47 -8.15
CA ASN A 158 -24.38 1.09 -8.63
C ASN A 158 -24.48 1.08 -10.18
N ARG A 159 -23.46 1.58 -10.83
CA ARG A 159 -23.29 1.61 -12.29
C ARG A 159 -21.84 1.92 -12.66
N PRO A 160 -21.40 1.63 -13.89
CA PRO A 160 -20.15 2.18 -14.42
C PRO A 160 -20.12 3.72 -14.38
N ALA A 161 -18.93 4.29 -14.32
CA ALA A 161 -18.76 5.73 -14.44
C ALA A 161 -19.06 6.20 -15.88
N THR A 162 -19.63 7.38 -16.01
CA THR A 162 -19.69 8.10 -17.29
C THR A 162 -18.30 8.61 -17.66
N ASP A 163 -18.07 8.95 -18.94
CA ASP A 163 -16.79 9.52 -19.37
C ASP A 163 -16.44 10.79 -18.59
N ALA A 164 -17.42 11.66 -18.30
CA ALA A 164 -17.22 12.89 -17.51
C ALA A 164 -16.84 12.59 -16.04
N GLU A 165 -17.44 11.57 -15.43
CA GLU A 165 -17.08 11.12 -14.07
C GLU A 165 -15.70 10.48 -14.05
N LEU A 166 -15.37 9.69 -15.05
CA LEU A 166 -14.04 9.10 -15.21
C LEU A 166 -12.97 10.18 -15.38
N ASP A 167 -13.22 11.21 -16.18
CA ASP A 167 -12.28 12.32 -16.35
C ASP A 167 -12.09 13.11 -15.05
N ARG A 168 -13.14 13.29 -14.24
CA ARG A 168 -13.01 13.89 -12.91
C ARG A 168 -12.16 13.02 -11.97
N MET A 169 -12.38 11.70 -11.93
CA MET A 169 -11.56 10.76 -11.15
C MET A 169 -10.09 10.81 -11.59
N LYS A 170 -9.82 10.85 -12.90
CA LYS A 170 -8.47 11.01 -13.44
C LYS A 170 -7.80 12.32 -13.00
N GLY A 171 -8.55 13.41 -12.94
CA GLY A 171 -8.07 14.70 -12.47
C GLY A 171 -7.63 14.64 -11.01
N ILE A 172 -8.49 14.14 -10.14
CA ILE A 172 -8.22 13.98 -8.70
C ILE A 172 -7.03 13.04 -8.47
N LEU A 173 -6.97 11.92 -9.19
CA LEU A 173 -5.87 10.97 -9.07
C LEU A 173 -4.53 11.58 -9.52
N ARG A 174 -4.54 12.36 -10.62
CA ARG A 174 -3.32 13.03 -11.09
C ARG A 174 -2.81 14.05 -10.07
N GLU A 175 -3.68 14.89 -9.54
CA GLU A 175 -3.33 15.83 -8.47
C GLU A 175 -2.71 15.11 -7.28
N ALA A 176 -3.31 14.01 -6.82
CA ALA A 176 -2.77 13.20 -5.73
C ALA A 176 -1.40 12.58 -6.05
N MET A 177 -1.15 12.19 -7.30
CA MET A 177 0.18 11.71 -7.73
C MET A 177 1.22 12.83 -7.72
N GLU A 178 0.83 14.05 -8.09
CA GLU A 178 1.68 15.25 -8.00
C GLU A 178 2.00 15.59 -6.54
N ASP A 179 1.05 15.40 -5.63
CA ASP A 179 1.22 15.55 -4.19
C ASP A 179 2.06 14.42 -3.56
N GLY A 180 2.38 13.38 -4.30
CA GLY A 180 3.29 12.31 -3.88
C GLY A 180 2.62 11.00 -3.47
N ALA A 181 1.41 10.69 -3.89
CA ALA A 181 0.81 9.37 -3.68
C ALA A 181 1.70 8.23 -4.25
N ALA A 182 1.59 7.03 -3.67
CA ALA A 182 2.32 5.85 -4.10
C ALA A 182 1.80 5.29 -5.44
N GLY A 183 0.56 5.55 -5.74
CA GLY A 183 -0.16 4.99 -6.86
C GLY A 183 -1.66 4.90 -6.59
N PHE A 184 -2.26 3.86 -7.12
CA PHE A 184 -3.70 3.65 -7.13
C PHE A 184 -4.03 2.24 -6.64
N SER A 185 -4.97 2.11 -5.70
CA SER A 185 -5.40 0.81 -5.19
C SER A 185 -6.87 0.54 -5.51
N THR A 186 -7.21 -0.72 -5.75
CA THR A 186 -8.60 -1.16 -5.94
C THR A 186 -8.99 -2.21 -4.92
N GLY A 187 -10.30 -2.27 -4.62
CA GLY A 187 -10.91 -3.37 -3.89
C GLY A 187 -12.16 -3.83 -4.65
N LEU A 188 -11.96 -4.58 -5.73
CA LEU A 188 -12.99 -4.87 -6.73
C LEU A 188 -14.07 -5.85 -6.22
N ILE A 189 -13.95 -6.35 -5.02
CA ILE A 189 -14.99 -7.11 -4.31
C ILE A 189 -15.92 -6.19 -3.49
N TYR A 190 -15.48 -4.98 -3.15
CA TYR A 190 -16.22 -4.06 -2.29
C TYR A 190 -17.02 -3.02 -3.08
N THR A 191 -18.15 -2.58 -2.52
CA THR A 191 -18.90 -1.44 -3.03
C THR A 191 -18.19 -0.14 -2.67
N PRO A 192 -18.15 0.86 -3.58
CA PRO A 192 -18.71 0.88 -4.94
C PRO A 192 -17.72 0.43 -6.03
N SER A 193 -16.50 -0.01 -5.71
CA SER A 193 -15.48 -0.44 -6.68
C SER A 193 -15.93 -1.62 -7.54
N CYS A 194 -16.73 -2.54 -6.98
CA CYS A 194 -17.20 -3.73 -7.70
C CYS A 194 -18.11 -3.41 -8.89
N TYR A 195 -18.65 -2.20 -8.96
CA TYR A 195 -19.50 -1.74 -10.07
C TYR A 195 -18.70 -1.19 -11.26
N ALA A 196 -17.38 -1.07 -11.11
CA ALA A 196 -16.50 -0.59 -12.17
C ALA A 196 -16.25 -1.69 -13.22
N GLU A 197 -16.21 -1.28 -14.46
CA GLU A 197 -15.73 -2.10 -15.57
C GLU A 197 -14.18 -2.03 -15.63
N GLU A 198 -13.55 -3.03 -16.24
CA GLU A 198 -12.11 -3.09 -16.43
C GLU A 198 -11.55 -1.84 -17.14
N LYS A 199 -12.29 -1.29 -18.10
CA LYS A 199 -11.94 -0.04 -18.81
C LYS A 199 -11.69 1.11 -17.84
N GLU A 200 -12.55 1.29 -16.83
CA GLU A 200 -12.41 2.35 -15.82
C GLU A 200 -11.08 2.20 -15.06
N ILE A 201 -10.75 0.99 -14.66
CA ILE A 201 -9.52 0.69 -13.90
C ILE A 201 -8.29 0.94 -14.79
N ILE A 202 -8.30 0.48 -16.03
CA ILE A 202 -7.20 0.70 -16.98
C ILE A 202 -6.95 2.20 -17.19
N GLU A 203 -8.01 2.98 -17.40
CA GLU A 203 -7.89 4.41 -17.65
C GLU A 203 -7.36 5.18 -16.43
N LEU A 204 -7.73 4.76 -15.22
CA LEU A 204 -7.17 5.32 -13.98
C LEU A 204 -5.71 4.87 -13.79
N ALA A 205 -5.39 3.61 -14.05
CA ALA A 205 -4.02 3.12 -13.96
C ALA A 205 -3.06 3.83 -14.95
N LYS A 206 -3.53 4.24 -16.13
CA LYS A 206 -2.73 5.06 -17.06
C LYS A 206 -2.34 6.42 -16.47
N VAL A 207 -3.12 6.97 -15.54
CA VAL A 207 -2.79 8.25 -14.90
C VAL A 207 -1.54 8.15 -14.04
N ILE A 208 -1.30 7.01 -13.38
CA ILE A 208 -0.17 6.83 -12.47
C ILE A 208 1.13 6.42 -13.20
N ALA A 209 1.05 5.99 -14.46
CA ALA A 209 2.22 5.51 -15.22
C ALA A 209 3.35 6.53 -15.34
N PRO A 210 3.10 7.84 -15.65
CA PRO A 210 4.16 8.83 -15.76
C PRO A 210 4.90 9.10 -14.44
N PHE A 211 4.32 8.71 -13.30
CA PHE A 211 4.88 8.88 -11.97
C PHE A 211 5.59 7.63 -11.45
N ASN A 212 5.72 6.58 -12.25
CA ASN A 212 6.15 5.25 -11.82
C ASN A 212 5.29 4.71 -10.65
N GLY A 213 4.00 5.05 -10.64
CA GLY A 213 3.05 4.64 -9.62
C GLY A 213 2.76 3.13 -9.69
N ILE A 214 2.35 2.57 -8.55
CA ILE A 214 2.01 1.16 -8.42
C ILE A 214 0.48 1.00 -8.47
N TYR A 215 -0.01 0.02 -9.22
CA TYR A 215 -1.39 -0.44 -9.17
C TYR A 215 -1.51 -1.63 -8.23
N ALA A 216 -2.09 -1.44 -7.05
CA ALA A 216 -2.35 -2.50 -6.08
C ALA A 216 -3.81 -2.95 -6.14
N SER A 217 -4.08 -4.26 -6.16
CA SER A 217 -5.43 -4.76 -6.34
C SER A 217 -5.82 -5.86 -5.34
N HIS A 218 -6.76 -5.53 -4.46
CA HIS A 218 -7.67 -6.53 -3.92
C HIS A 218 -8.60 -6.92 -5.08
N MET A 219 -8.33 -8.08 -5.65
CA MET A 219 -8.94 -8.54 -6.88
C MET A 219 -10.46 -8.73 -6.76
N ARG A 220 -11.13 -8.80 -7.89
CA ARG A 220 -12.60 -9.00 -7.99
C ARG A 220 -13.07 -10.32 -7.41
N ASN A 221 -12.22 -11.34 -7.39
CA ASN A 221 -12.54 -12.66 -6.84
C ASN A 221 -11.26 -13.34 -6.34
N GLU A 222 -11.31 -13.93 -5.15
CA GLU A 222 -10.20 -14.65 -4.53
C GLU A 222 -10.53 -16.15 -4.33
N SER A 223 -11.63 -16.62 -4.90
CA SER A 223 -12.17 -17.97 -4.73
C SER A 223 -12.29 -18.73 -6.07
N ASP A 224 -13.50 -18.99 -6.53
CA ASP A 224 -13.78 -19.81 -7.71
C ASP A 224 -13.24 -19.22 -9.01
N LYS A 225 -13.26 -17.89 -9.16
CA LYS A 225 -12.78 -17.13 -10.33
C LYS A 225 -11.45 -16.41 -10.11
N ILE A 226 -10.60 -16.95 -9.23
CA ILE A 226 -9.33 -16.28 -8.91
C ILE A 226 -8.38 -16.22 -10.11
N VAL A 227 -8.41 -17.21 -11.00
CA VAL A 227 -7.52 -17.24 -12.18
C VAL A 227 -7.87 -16.09 -13.11
N GLU A 228 -9.17 -15.90 -13.40
CA GLU A 228 -9.67 -14.80 -14.21
C GLU A 228 -9.41 -13.44 -13.55
N ALA A 229 -9.52 -13.35 -12.23
CA ALA A 229 -9.25 -12.11 -11.49
C ALA A 229 -7.75 -11.73 -11.53
N VAL A 230 -6.85 -12.71 -11.50
CA VAL A 230 -5.41 -12.48 -11.71
C VAL A 230 -5.14 -12.03 -13.15
N GLU A 231 -5.78 -12.63 -14.14
CA GLU A 231 -5.66 -12.22 -15.55
C GLU A 231 -6.15 -10.78 -15.76
N GLU A 232 -7.34 -10.41 -15.20
CA GLU A 232 -7.86 -9.04 -15.21
C GLU A 232 -6.82 -8.06 -14.63
N THR A 233 -6.29 -8.38 -13.46
CA THR A 233 -5.33 -7.50 -12.77
C THR A 233 -4.02 -7.33 -13.56
N ILE A 234 -3.48 -8.41 -14.13
CA ILE A 234 -2.30 -8.36 -15.00
C ILE A 234 -2.61 -7.57 -16.27
N ASN A 235 -3.81 -7.70 -16.84
CA ASN A 235 -4.19 -6.96 -18.04
C ASN A 235 -4.23 -5.45 -17.80
N VAL A 236 -4.65 -4.99 -16.63
CA VAL A 236 -4.56 -3.57 -16.26
C VAL A 236 -3.10 -3.10 -16.35
N GLY A 237 -2.16 -3.84 -15.77
CA GLY A 237 -0.72 -3.53 -15.86
C GLY A 237 -0.21 -3.50 -17.30
N ARG A 238 -0.61 -4.47 -18.12
CA ARG A 238 -0.25 -4.56 -19.55
C ARG A 238 -0.74 -3.34 -20.33
N GLN A 239 -2.00 -2.92 -20.11
CA GLN A 239 -2.61 -1.82 -20.85
C GLN A 239 -2.16 -0.45 -20.37
N ALA A 240 -1.82 -0.32 -19.08
CA ALA A 240 -1.42 0.94 -18.47
C ALA A 240 0.10 1.14 -18.41
N GLY A 241 0.90 0.07 -18.51
CA GLY A 241 2.36 0.15 -18.41
C GLY A 241 2.85 0.42 -16.98
N VAL A 242 2.19 -0.13 -15.98
CA VAL A 242 2.50 0.10 -14.55
C VAL A 242 2.90 -1.19 -13.84
N LEU A 243 3.64 -1.05 -12.73
CA LEU A 243 3.85 -2.16 -11.79
C LEU A 243 2.52 -2.57 -11.17
N VAL A 244 2.24 -3.86 -11.19
CA VAL A 244 1.06 -4.46 -10.58
C VAL A 244 1.46 -5.16 -9.28
N ASP A 245 0.73 -4.86 -8.20
CA ASP A 245 0.78 -5.60 -6.94
C ASP A 245 -0.54 -6.32 -6.70
N ILE A 246 -0.51 -7.65 -6.77
CA ILE A 246 -1.67 -8.49 -6.46
C ILE A 246 -1.74 -8.63 -4.95
N SER A 247 -2.66 -7.88 -4.34
CA SER A 247 -2.78 -7.76 -2.89
C SER A 247 -3.17 -9.08 -2.24
N HIS A 248 -2.51 -9.42 -1.11
CA HIS A 248 -2.80 -10.57 -0.22
C HIS A 248 -3.22 -11.83 -0.99
N HIS A 249 -2.41 -12.21 -1.99
CA HIS A 249 -2.68 -13.32 -2.89
C HIS A 249 -2.96 -14.63 -2.16
N LYS A 250 -4.19 -15.12 -2.25
CA LYS A 250 -4.66 -16.33 -1.59
C LYS A 250 -5.74 -17.06 -2.39
N MET A 251 -5.89 -18.34 -2.11
CA MET A 251 -6.95 -19.21 -2.65
C MET A 251 -8.02 -19.40 -1.57
N LEU A 252 -9.04 -18.56 -1.57
CA LEU A 252 -10.10 -18.59 -0.58
C LEU A 252 -11.00 -19.84 -0.76
N GLY A 253 -11.13 -20.61 0.32
CA GLY A 253 -11.96 -21.81 0.37
C GLY A 253 -11.30 -23.07 -0.19
N LYS A 254 -11.52 -24.19 0.49
CA LYS A 254 -10.94 -25.51 0.17
C LYS A 254 -11.06 -25.96 -1.30
N PRO A 255 -12.19 -25.73 -2.00
CA PRO A 255 -12.31 -26.12 -3.41
C PRO A 255 -11.30 -25.43 -4.34
N ASN A 256 -10.73 -24.32 -3.91
CA ASN A 256 -9.81 -23.52 -4.72
C ASN A 256 -8.32 -23.79 -4.38
N TRP A 257 -8.05 -24.55 -3.34
CA TRP A 257 -6.68 -24.89 -2.97
C TRP A 257 -5.99 -25.65 -4.11
N GLY A 258 -4.76 -25.25 -4.42
CA GLY A 258 -4.00 -25.76 -5.56
C GLY A 258 -4.03 -24.86 -6.80
N LYS A 259 -4.99 -23.94 -6.94
CA LYS A 259 -5.03 -22.95 -8.04
C LYS A 259 -3.85 -21.97 -8.02
N GLN A 260 -3.13 -21.83 -6.88
CA GLN A 260 -1.94 -20.98 -6.83
C GLN A 260 -0.87 -21.36 -7.85
N LYS A 261 -0.81 -22.61 -8.29
CA LYS A 261 0.10 -23.03 -9.37
C LYS A 261 -0.25 -22.33 -10.70
N GLN A 262 -1.53 -22.15 -10.98
CA GLN A 262 -2.01 -21.49 -12.20
C GLN A 262 -1.78 -19.98 -12.10
N THR A 263 -2.15 -19.37 -10.99
CA THR A 263 -2.00 -17.92 -10.79
C THR A 263 -0.54 -17.48 -10.76
N LEU A 264 0.34 -18.24 -10.10
CA LEU A 264 1.79 -17.97 -10.13
C LEU A 264 2.37 -18.15 -11.53
N ALA A 265 1.91 -19.16 -12.30
CA ALA A 265 2.33 -19.32 -13.69
C ALA A 265 1.93 -18.12 -14.56
N LEU A 266 0.74 -17.53 -14.35
CA LEU A 266 0.32 -16.31 -15.03
C LEU A 266 1.21 -15.11 -14.67
N MET A 267 1.56 -14.94 -13.38
CA MET A 267 2.46 -13.87 -12.94
C MET A 267 3.86 -14.04 -13.54
N HIS A 268 4.41 -15.27 -13.56
CA HIS A 268 5.71 -15.52 -14.18
C HIS A 268 5.68 -15.22 -15.68
N LYS A 269 4.64 -15.72 -16.38
CA LYS A 269 4.46 -15.44 -17.81
C LYS A 269 4.39 -13.93 -18.07
N ALA A 270 3.63 -13.18 -17.28
CA ALA A 270 3.54 -11.74 -17.41
C ALA A 270 4.91 -11.06 -17.24
N ARG A 271 5.72 -11.50 -16.27
CA ARG A 271 7.08 -11.00 -16.06
C ARG A 271 8.00 -11.33 -17.23
N ASP A 272 7.89 -12.53 -17.80
CA ASP A 272 8.64 -12.92 -19.01
C ASP A 272 8.25 -12.07 -20.24
N GLU A 273 6.99 -11.59 -20.29
CA GLU A 273 6.47 -10.64 -21.27
C GLU A 273 6.88 -9.18 -20.98
N GLY A 274 7.62 -8.92 -19.91
CA GLY A 274 8.08 -7.58 -19.51
C GLY A 274 7.08 -6.77 -18.70
N ILE A 275 5.98 -7.38 -18.23
CA ILE A 275 4.99 -6.72 -17.36
C ILE A 275 5.45 -6.91 -15.90
N PRO A 276 5.76 -5.82 -15.17
CA PRO A 276 6.20 -5.93 -13.79
C PRO A 276 5.01 -6.31 -12.89
N VAL A 277 5.04 -7.53 -12.36
CA VAL A 277 4.01 -8.08 -11.45
C VAL A 277 4.67 -8.58 -10.18
N ILE A 278 4.14 -8.17 -9.03
CA ILE A 278 4.46 -8.69 -7.71
C ILE A 278 3.17 -9.12 -7.00
N CYS A 279 3.28 -9.74 -5.86
CA CYS A 279 2.16 -9.97 -4.96
C CYS A 279 2.63 -9.85 -3.51
N ASP A 280 1.75 -9.44 -2.63
CA ASP A 280 1.95 -9.51 -1.19
C ASP A 280 1.19 -10.69 -0.56
N GLN A 281 1.54 -11.05 0.67
CA GLN A 281 0.95 -12.17 1.40
C GLN A 281 1.12 -11.95 2.90
N TYR A 282 0.10 -12.29 3.68
CA TYR A 282 0.18 -12.38 5.12
C TYR A 282 0.46 -13.83 5.59
N PRO A 283 1.11 -14.04 6.75
CA PRO A 283 1.53 -15.36 7.22
C PRO A 283 0.46 -16.08 8.07
N TYR A 284 -0.83 -15.93 7.72
CA TYR A 284 -1.95 -16.51 8.48
C TYR A 284 -2.79 -17.42 7.60
N THR A 285 -3.41 -18.45 8.22
CA THR A 285 -4.32 -19.38 7.53
C THR A 285 -5.78 -18.93 7.55
N CYS A 286 -6.07 -17.78 8.09
CA CYS A 286 -7.37 -17.13 8.10
C CYS A 286 -7.25 -15.69 7.57
N ASN A 287 -8.35 -15.14 7.11
CA ASN A 287 -8.47 -13.77 6.66
C ASN A 287 -9.60 -13.07 7.43
N MET A 288 -9.55 -11.75 7.44
CA MET A 288 -10.61 -10.89 7.94
C MET A 288 -11.08 -9.97 6.82
N THR A 289 -12.39 -9.84 6.68
CA THR A 289 -13.03 -8.89 5.77
C THR A 289 -14.43 -8.56 6.29
N THR A 290 -15.12 -7.63 5.63
CA THR A 290 -16.50 -7.29 5.99
C THR A 290 -17.50 -8.32 5.50
N LEU A 291 -18.64 -8.39 6.18
CA LEU A 291 -19.85 -9.10 5.75
C LEU A 291 -20.72 -8.11 4.97
N ASN A 292 -20.40 -7.87 3.71
CA ASN A 292 -21.23 -7.00 2.86
C ASN A 292 -21.94 -7.84 1.80
#